data_d9714c9ac3d39dde51e6a5713059b73d
#
_entry.id   d9714c9ac3d39dde51e6a5713059b73d
#
_cell.length_a   1.000
_cell.length_b   1.000
_cell.length_c   1.000
_cell.angle_alpha   90.00
_cell.angle_beta   90.00
_cell.angle_gamma   90.00
#
_symmetry.space_group_name_H-M   'P 1'
#
loop_
_entity.id
_entity.type
_entity.pdbx_description
1 polymer ?
#
loop_
_entity_poly.entity_id
_entity_poly.type
_entity_poly.pdbx_seq_one_letter_code
_entity_poly.pdbx_strand_id
1 'polypeptide(L)'
;MPFLDRIQRWATERPHGTAVAIAGRRLSWAELRGRAAAMVPETKSVTTLCEANSIDFAVKFAAAVAGGRQCAVLDPAWPAQLQEDIVRRVQSSAEPAVVATDDPLADGPPGSTFLIGLTSGTTSVPKAFTRSRRSWQESFEASIEFFGLRQDDVTLAPGPLAASLNLYGLAECLYAGSEFQTLEHFDVGDVHAAVTHDRVTRLVLVPTMLRMLSERGLTGCVDASGIRTIICAGSKLDARTLEAARRWAPNATIYEYYGASELSFVSGTGLSASQPPAVGSTCIGRPFPGAEVCILDDAGQPVPDGGYGNICVRSGMVSNGYLWGDDGEALRSFGDWHTVGDQGYLGPDGLHILGRRADMILTSGRNVYPHEVELALCAVPGVSAAIAAGMPDDLRGQKVVAGVVPSHGGITATQLRSALEDILARDKRPLQYFVLAELPVTDRGKVSRNLLLEWIAHRDPRVESLGS
;
A
#
# COMPACT_ATOMS: atom_id res chain seq x y z
N MET A 1 4.06 6.93 -22.93
CA MET A 1 2.87 7.80 -22.87
C MET A 1 2.07 7.48 -21.64
N PRO A 2 1.76 8.42 -20.74
CA PRO A 2 0.90 8.17 -19.60
C PRO A 2 -0.51 7.73 -20.08
N PHE A 3 -1.55 7.82 -19.30
CA PHE A 3 -2.83 7.17 -19.62
C PHE A 3 -3.81 8.01 -20.46
N LEU A 4 -3.58 9.31 -20.68
CA LEU A 4 -4.55 10.17 -21.40
C LEU A 4 -4.63 9.84 -22.89
N ASP A 5 -3.51 9.66 -23.57
CA ASP A 5 -3.50 9.23 -24.96
C ASP A 5 -4.15 7.84 -25.10
N ARG A 6 -4.08 7.00 -24.03
CA ARG A 6 -4.77 5.72 -23.98
C ARG A 6 -6.29 5.90 -23.88
N ILE A 7 -6.77 6.85 -23.05
CA ILE A 7 -8.20 7.17 -22.97
C ILE A 7 -8.74 7.57 -24.34
N GLN A 8 -8.00 8.39 -25.11
CA GLN A 8 -8.35 8.75 -26.48
C GLN A 8 -8.49 7.52 -27.38
N ARG A 9 -7.51 6.61 -27.29
CA ARG A 9 -7.53 5.34 -28.03
C ARG A 9 -8.76 4.51 -27.69
N TRP A 10 -9.05 4.31 -26.41
CA TRP A 10 -10.18 3.48 -25.96
C TRP A 10 -11.53 4.12 -26.27
N ALA A 11 -11.61 5.46 -26.24
CA ALA A 11 -12.82 6.19 -26.66
C ALA A 11 -13.11 6.03 -28.17
N THR A 12 -12.07 5.77 -28.98
CA THR A 12 -12.21 5.49 -30.40
C THR A 12 -12.51 4.02 -30.67
N GLU A 13 -11.75 3.09 -30.06
CA GLU A 13 -11.86 1.65 -30.31
C GLU A 13 -13.09 1.02 -29.63
N ARG A 14 -13.49 1.52 -28.45
CA ARG A 14 -14.55 0.96 -27.61
C ARG A 14 -15.39 2.05 -26.94
N PRO A 15 -16.03 2.97 -27.71
CA PRO A 15 -16.69 4.17 -27.18
C PRO A 15 -17.74 3.89 -26.09
N HIS A 16 -18.46 2.77 -26.19
CA HIS A 16 -19.54 2.38 -25.29
C HIS A 16 -19.09 1.41 -24.18
N GLY A 17 -17.83 0.96 -24.21
CA GLY A 17 -17.26 0.14 -23.12
C GLY A 17 -17.17 0.95 -21.83
N THR A 18 -17.42 0.30 -20.69
CA THR A 18 -17.28 0.95 -19.38
C THR A 18 -15.80 1.21 -19.08
N ALA A 19 -15.46 2.45 -18.77
CA ALA A 19 -14.16 2.84 -18.28
C ALA A 19 -14.10 2.82 -16.73
N VAL A 20 -15.13 3.42 -16.11
CA VAL A 20 -15.22 3.55 -14.65
C VAL A 20 -16.64 3.25 -14.20
N ALA A 21 -16.77 2.50 -13.09
CA ALA A 21 -18.07 2.30 -12.44
C ALA A 21 -17.95 2.53 -10.92
N ILE A 22 -18.93 3.21 -10.34
CA ILE A 22 -18.99 3.52 -8.90
C ILE A 22 -20.45 3.43 -8.45
N ALA A 23 -20.72 2.59 -7.45
CA ALA A 23 -22.05 2.43 -6.87
C ALA A 23 -23.17 2.21 -7.93
N GLY A 24 -22.92 1.33 -8.89
CA GLY A 24 -23.86 1.02 -9.98
C GLY A 24 -23.94 2.06 -11.11
N ARG A 25 -23.35 3.25 -10.96
CA ARG A 25 -23.23 4.24 -12.01
C ARG A 25 -22.03 3.91 -12.88
N ARG A 26 -22.20 3.96 -14.22
CA ARG A 26 -21.17 3.62 -15.19
C ARG A 26 -20.84 4.81 -16.07
N LEU A 27 -19.56 4.94 -16.42
CA LEU A 27 -19.04 5.95 -17.35
C LEU A 27 -18.33 5.22 -18.49
N SER A 28 -18.79 5.44 -19.70
CA SER A 28 -18.16 4.88 -20.90
C SER A 28 -16.85 5.60 -21.25
N TRP A 29 -16.04 5.00 -22.12
CA TRP A 29 -14.80 5.61 -22.59
C TRP A 29 -15.07 6.92 -23.34
N ALA A 30 -16.11 6.98 -24.17
CA ALA A 30 -16.48 8.21 -24.89
C ALA A 30 -16.93 9.32 -23.92
N GLU A 31 -17.73 8.98 -22.90
CA GLU A 31 -18.18 9.95 -21.89
C GLU A 31 -17.01 10.42 -21.03
N LEU A 32 -16.12 9.51 -20.58
CA LEU A 32 -14.92 9.89 -19.81
C LEU A 32 -14.08 10.90 -20.59
N ARG A 33 -13.76 10.59 -21.86
CA ARG A 33 -12.98 11.49 -22.72
C ARG A 33 -13.66 12.83 -22.90
N GLY A 34 -14.94 12.83 -23.29
CA GLY A 34 -15.67 14.07 -23.59
C GLY A 34 -15.80 14.97 -22.36
N ARG A 35 -16.16 14.39 -21.20
CA ARG A 35 -16.30 15.13 -19.95
C ARG A 35 -14.96 15.64 -19.43
N ALA A 36 -13.89 14.81 -19.46
CA ALA A 36 -12.57 15.23 -19.03
C ALA A 36 -12.01 16.35 -19.92
N ALA A 37 -12.15 16.26 -21.24
CA ALA A 37 -11.71 17.31 -22.17
C ALA A 37 -12.40 18.65 -21.90
N ALA A 38 -13.70 18.63 -21.61
CA ALA A 38 -14.47 19.84 -21.27
C ALA A 38 -14.10 20.46 -19.90
N MET A 39 -13.43 19.70 -19.03
CA MET A 39 -13.04 20.13 -17.69
C MET A 39 -11.56 20.48 -17.55
N VAL A 40 -10.76 20.38 -18.62
CA VAL A 40 -9.34 20.74 -18.56
C VAL A 40 -9.18 22.23 -18.19
N PRO A 41 -8.45 22.55 -17.11
CA PRO A 41 -8.31 23.94 -16.67
C PRO A 41 -7.54 24.78 -17.70
N GLU A 42 -8.05 25.94 -18.08
CA GLU A 42 -7.40 26.81 -19.07
C GLU A 42 -6.09 27.43 -18.55
N THR A 43 -6.08 27.85 -17.28
CA THR A 43 -4.98 28.68 -16.73
C THR A 43 -4.24 28.06 -15.57
N LYS A 44 -4.77 27.01 -14.93
CA LYS A 44 -4.16 26.41 -13.73
C LYS A 44 -3.10 25.39 -14.10
N SER A 45 -1.90 25.53 -13.53
CA SER A 45 -0.82 24.55 -13.64
C SER A 45 -0.99 23.37 -12.66
N VAL A 46 -1.64 23.59 -11.53
CA VAL A 46 -1.92 22.56 -10.53
C VAL A 46 -3.39 22.59 -10.10
N THR A 47 -3.97 21.40 -9.95
CA THR A 47 -5.32 21.19 -9.41
C THR A 47 -5.23 20.35 -8.15
N THR A 48 -5.92 20.75 -7.09
CA THR A 48 -6.11 19.94 -5.89
C THR A 48 -7.48 19.27 -5.94
N LEU A 49 -7.51 17.95 -5.79
CA LEU A 49 -8.74 17.17 -5.64
C LEU A 49 -8.86 16.72 -4.20
N CYS A 50 -9.95 17.14 -3.54
CA CYS A 50 -10.28 16.78 -2.17
C CYS A 50 -11.74 16.33 -2.14
N GLU A 51 -12.00 15.13 -2.67
CA GLU A 51 -13.35 14.61 -2.90
C GLU A 51 -13.41 13.12 -2.55
N ALA A 52 -14.59 12.68 -2.14
CA ALA A 52 -14.89 11.25 -1.99
C ALA A 52 -14.88 10.53 -3.34
N ASN A 53 -14.82 9.21 -3.30
CA ASN A 53 -14.89 8.38 -4.51
C ASN A 53 -16.16 8.70 -5.29
N SER A 54 -16.00 9.08 -6.55
CA SER A 54 -17.11 9.39 -7.45
C SER A 54 -16.67 9.29 -8.91
N ILE A 55 -17.63 9.15 -9.81
CA ILE A 55 -17.36 9.24 -11.26
C ILE A 55 -16.74 10.60 -11.61
N ASP A 56 -17.21 11.68 -10.95
CA ASP A 56 -16.67 13.01 -11.16
C ASP A 56 -15.22 13.14 -10.72
N PHE A 57 -14.81 12.43 -9.66
CA PHE A 57 -13.41 12.35 -9.27
C PHE A 57 -12.54 11.82 -10.42
N ALA A 58 -12.91 10.70 -11.05
CA ALA A 58 -12.15 10.11 -12.14
C ALA A 58 -12.05 11.05 -13.36
N VAL A 59 -13.14 11.73 -13.70
CA VAL A 59 -13.19 12.75 -14.78
C VAL A 59 -12.28 13.93 -14.45
N LYS A 60 -12.38 14.47 -13.23
CA LYS A 60 -11.58 15.61 -12.77
C LYS A 60 -10.09 15.25 -12.68
N PHE A 61 -9.76 14.03 -12.23
CA PHE A 61 -8.38 13.56 -12.17
C PHE A 61 -7.77 13.51 -13.59
N ALA A 62 -8.47 12.92 -14.56
CA ALA A 62 -8.01 12.88 -15.94
C ALA A 62 -7.82 14.30 -16.52
N ALA A 63 -8.76 15.22 -16.28
CA ALA A 63 -8.65 16.61 -16.72
C ALA A 63 -7.49 17.37 -16.03
N ALA A 64 -7.30 17.12 -14.72
CA ALA A 64 -6.29 17.82 -13.91
C ALA A 64 -4.85 17.48 -14.29
N VAL A 65 -4.60 16.30 -14.88
CA VAL A 65 -3.26 15.87 -15.30
C VAL A 65 -2.99 16.05 -16.79
N ALA A 66 -3.92 16.67 -17.53
CA ALA A 66 -3.79 16.89 -18.97
C ALA A 66 -2.66 17.89 -19.31
N GLY A 67 -1.99 17.66 -20.43
CA GLY A 67 -0.84 18.46 -20.87
C GLY A 67 0.28 18.40 -19.83
N GLY A 68 0.92 19.53 -19.53
CA GLY A 68 1.95 19.63 -18.49
C GLY A 68 1.41 19.88 -17.08
N ARG A 69 0.10 19.71 -16.84
CA ARG A 69 -0.56 20.04 -15.56
C ARG A 69 -0.28 19.00 -14.49
N GLN A 70 -0.45 19.42 -13.25
CA GLN A 70 -0.21 18.61 -12.04
C GLN A 70 -1.50 18.47 -11.24
N CYS A 71 -1.65 17.32 -10.59
CA CYS A 71 -2.75 17.06 -9.67
C CYS A 71 -2.21 16.68 -8.29
N ALA A 72 -2.73 17.29 -7.24
CA ALA A 72 -2.56 16.83 -5.86
C ALA A 72 -3.89 16.24 -5.37
N VAL A 73 -3.85 15.01 -4.87
CA VAL A 73 -5.04 14.35 -4.33
C VAL A 73 -4.96 14.34 -2.81
N LEU A 74 -5.94 14.97 -2.17
CA LEU A 74 -6.06 15.13 -0.73
C LEU A 74 -7.11 14.16 -0.18
N ASP A 75 -6.89 13.69 1.03
CA ASP A 75 -7.88 12.90 1.74
C ASP A 75 -9.01 13.83 2.26
N PRO A 76 -10.25 13.64 1.82
CA PRO A 76 -11.38 14.46 2.26
C PRO A 76 -11.71 14.29 3.76
N ALA A 77 -11.21 13.24 4.41
CA ALA A 77 -11.37 13.04 5.85
C ALA A 77 -10.43 13.90 6.69
N TRP A 78 -9.46 14.60 6.11
CA TRP A 78 -8.59 15.50 6.87
C TRP A 78 -9.34 16.72 7.41
N PRO A 79 -8.92 17.28 8.56
CA PRO A 79 -9.48 18.53 9.06
C PRO A 79 -9.38 19.65 8.03
N ALA A 80 -10.42 20.49 7.93
CA ALA A 80 -10.51 21.57 6.93
C ALA A 80 -9.28 22.49 6.93
N GLN A 81 -8.79 22.88 8.11
CA GLN A 81 -7.60 23.72 8.24
C GLN A 81 -6.36 23.08 7.62
N LEU A 82 -6.18 21.75 7.80
CA LEU A 82 -5.07 21.01 7.20
C LEU A 82 -5.21 20.96 5.68
N GLN A 83 -6.43 20.74 5.17
CA GLN A 83 -6.68 20.77 3.73
C GLN A 83 -6.31 22.13 3.13
N GLU A 84 -6.74 23.25 3.75
CA GLU A 84 -6.41 24.60 3.29
C GLU A 84 -4.90 24.87 3.31
N ASP A 85 -4.20 24.42 4.36
CA ASP A 85 -2.75 24.57 4.47
C ASP A 85 -2.00 23.81 3.36
N ILE A 86 -2.43 22.59 3.08
CA ILE A 86 -1.86 21.78 2.00
C ILE A 86 -2.16 22.39 0.63
N VAL A 87 -3.40 22.84 0.38
CA VAL A 87 -3.77 23.52 -0.87
C VAL A 87 -2.87 24.73 -1.11
N ARG A 88 -2.65 25.57 -0.11
CA ARG A 88 -1.76 26.74 -0.23
C ARG A 88 -0.32 26.33 -0.55
N ARG A 89 0.21 25.30 0.10
CA ARG A 89 1.57 24.78 -0.16
C ARG A 89 1.70 24.24 -1.59
N VAL A 90 0.73 23.43 -2.03
CA VAL A 90 0.70 22.89 -3.40
C VAL A 90 0.71 24.02 -4.42
N GLN A 91 -0.15 25.05 -4.24
CA GLN A 91 -0.23 26.19 -5.16
C GLN A 91 1.06 27.01 -5.23
N SER A 92 1.75 27.18 -4.08
CA SER A 92 3.01 27.94 -4.03
C SER A 92 4.22 27.15 -4.58
N SER A 93 4.12 25.85 -4.68
CA SER A 93 5.22 24.95 -5.13
C SER A 93 5.01 24.40 -6.53
N ALA A 94 3.91 24.74 -7.20
CA ALA A 94 3.58 24.23 -8.52
C ALA A 94 4.51 24.77 -9.59
N GLU A 95 5.01 23.87 -10.44
CA GLU A 95 5.75 24.23 -11.64
C GLU A 95 4.80 24.82 -12.71
N PRO A 96 5.28 25.73 -13.57
CA PRO A 96 4.48 26.22 -14.70
C PRO A 96 4.08 25.06 -15.62
N ALA A 97 2.81 25.03 -16.03
CA ALA A 97 2.34 24.03 -16.97
C ALA A 97 2.93 24.28 -18.38
N VAL A 98 3.54 23.27 -18.96
CA VAL A 98 3.90 23.28 -20.38
C VAL A 98 2.66 22.84 -21.17
N VAL A 99 1.88 23.79 -21.65
CA VAL A 99 0.67 23.53 -22.44
C VAL A 99 0.93 23.88 -23.89
N ALA A 100 1.03 22.89 -24.75
CA ALA A 100 1.05 23.08 -26.18
C ALA A 100 0.56 21.80 -26.88
N THR A 101 -0.76 21.62 -26.97
CA THR A 101 -1.35 20.55 -27.77
C THR A 101 -2.68 21.00 -28.34
N ASP A 102 -2.97 20.57 -29.56
CA ASP A 102 -4.28 20.81 -30.22
C ASP A 102 -5.41 19.99 -29.55
N ASP A 103 -5.08 18.89 -28.85
CA ASP A 103 -6.02 18.11 -28.04
C ASP A 103 -5.93 18.56 -26.58
N PRO A 104 -6.99 19.11 -25.99
CA PRO A 104 -6.99 19.54 -24.60
C PRO A 104 -6.73 18.41 -23.61
N LEU A 105 -6.99 17.16 -23.97
CA LEU A 105 -6.78 15.97 -23.13
C LEU A 105 -5.52 15.16 -23.52
N ALA A 106 -4.57 15.77 -24.18
CA ALA A 106 -3.31 15.12 -24.49
C ALA A 106 -2.42 14.94 -23.26
N ASP A 107 -1.52 13.98 -23.33
CA ASP A 107 -0.49 13.80 -22.32
C ASP A 107 0.59 14.88 -22.39
N GLY A 108 1.14 15.24 -21.24
CA GLY A 108 2.30 16.12 -21.14
C GLY A 108 3.64 15.41 -21.40
N PRO A 109 4.77 16.16 -21.38
CA PRO A 109 6.10 15.60 -21.55
C PRO A 109 6.39 14.46 -20.54
N PRO A 110 7.04 13.35 -20.95
CA PRO A 110 7.26 12.20 -20.09
C PRO A 110 8.00 12.49 -18.77
N GLY A 111 8.96 13.40 -18.79
CA GLY A 111 9.73 13.81 -17.60
C GLY A 111 9.02 14.82 -16.70
N SER A 112 7.89 15.40 -17.14
CA SER A 112 7.18 16.40 -16.35
C SER A 112 6.42 15.77 -15.19
N THR A 113 6.36 16.47 -14.06
CA THR A 113 5.54 16.10 -12.91
C THR A 113 4.06 16.15 -13.29
N PHE A 114 3.28 15.14 -12.91
CA PHE A 114 1.83 15.13 -13.08
C PHE A 114 1.08 14.89 -11.77
N LEU A 115 1.70 14.20 -10.80
CA LEU A 115 1.10 13.90 -9.52
C LEU A 115 1.97 14.42 -8.39
N ILE A 116 1.34 15.13 -7.47
CA ILE A 116 1.86 15.46 -6.15
C ILE A 116 1.20 14.50 -5.17
N GLY A 117 1.95 13.49 -4.75
CA GLY A 117 1.47 12.48 -3.80
C GLY A 117 1.70 12.96 -2.37
N LEU A 118 0.75 12.64 -1.49
CA LEU A 118 0.80 13.02 -0.08
C LEU A 118 0.92 11.77 0.79
N THR A 119 1.95 11.69 1.63
CA THR A 119 2.13 10.60 2.58
C THR A 119 1.85 11.08 3.99
N SER A 120 1.17 10.25 4.78
CA SER A 120 1.01 10.48 6.21
C SER A 120 2.35 10.23 6.91
N GLY A 121 3.12 11.28 7.13
CA GLY A 121 4.31 11.21 7.99
C GLY A 121 3.94 10.96 9.46
N THR A 122 4.93 10.65 10.27
CA THR A 122 4.83 10.62 11.75
C THR A 122 4.60 12.02 12.35
N THR A 123 4.73 13.06 11.54
CA THR A 123 4.48 14.47 11.88
C THR A 123 3.03 14.88 11.59
N SER A 124 2.57 15.96 12.20
CA SER A 124 1.20 16.49 12.03
C SER A 124 0.89 16.93 10.58
N VAL A 125 1.90 17.24 9.78
CA VAL A 125 1.75 17.71 8.39
C VAL A 125 2.18 16.62 7.43
N PRO A 126 1.34 16.23 6.43
CA PRO A 126 1.71 15.29 5.39
C PRO A 126 2.93 15.74 4.59
N LYS A 127 3.83 14.79 4.28
CA LYS A 127 4.94 15.00 3.35
C LYS A 127 4.42 14.93 1.92
N ALA A 128 4.97 15.72 1.00
CA ALA A 128 4.59 15.69 -0.41
C ALA A 128 5.77 15.30 -1.29
N PHE A 129 5.56 14.31 -2.13
CA PHE A 129 6.52 13.87 -3.16
C PHE A 129 5.93 14.07 -4.54
N THR A 130 6.77 14.07 -5.56
CA THR A 130 6.35 14.28 -6.95
C THR A 130 6.60 13.05 -7.81
N ARG A 131 5.69 12.83 -8.76
CA ARG A 131 5.77 11.74 -9.73
C ARG A 131 5.80 12.28 -11.16
N SER A 132 6.77 11.83 -11.95
CA SER A 132 6.78 12.10 -13.39
C SER A 132 5.82 11.16 -14.13
N ARG A 133 5.37 11.58 -15.31
CA ARG A 133 4.57 10.75 -16.20
C ARG A 133 5.27 9.47 -16.58
N ARG A 134 6.57 9.56 -16.88
CA ARG A 134 7.41 8.40 -17.22
C ARG A 134 7.43 7.36 -16.10
N SER A 135 7.59 7.79 -14.84
CA SER A 135 7.71 6.84 -13.71
C SER A 135 6.45 5.97 -13.53
N TRP A 136 5.25 6.53 -13.79
CA TRP A 136 4.04 5.74 -13.76
C TRP A 136 3.83 4.91 -15.03
N GLN A 137 4.21 5.42 -16.17
CA GLN A 137 4.14 4.66 -17.42
C GLN A 137 4.98 3.38 -17.36
N GLU A 138 6.25 3.50 -16.93
CA GLU A 138 7.13 2.34 -16.74
C GLU A 138 6.55 1.36 -15.72
N SER A 139 5.94 1.88 -14.64
CA SER A 139 5.30 1.03 -13.65
C SER A 139 4.03 0.34 -14.16
N PHE A 140 3.23 0.99 -15.02
CA PHE A 140 2.05 0.34 -15.63
C PHE A 140 2.46 -0.80 -16.57
N GLU A 141 3.50 -0.61 -17.40
CA GLU A 141 3.98 -1.66 -18.29
C GLU A 141 4.44 -2.88 -17.47
N ALA A 142 5.22 -2.65 -16.41
CA ALA A 142 5.70 -3.71 -15.52
C ALA A 142 4.56 -4.39 -14.74
N SER A 143 3.62 -3.62 -14.18
CA SER A 143 2.55 -4.17 -13.35
C SER A 143 1.48 -4.91 -14.15
N ILE A 144 1.13 -4.42 -15.34
CA ILE A 144 0.19 -5.09 -16.25
C ILE A 144 0.71 -6.47 -16.65
N GLU A 145 2.00 -6.56 -16.99
CA GLU A 145 2.64 -7.83 -17.31
C GLU A 145 2.71 -8.76 -16.09
N PHE A 146 3.21 -8.25 -14.96
CA PHE A 146 3.40 -9.05 -13.74
C PHE A 146 2.10 -9.58 -13.15
N PHE A 147 1.07 -8.75 -13.07
CA PHE A 147 -0.24 -9.15 -12.53
C PHE A 147 -1.18 -9.75 -13.57
N GLY A 148 -0.80 -9.76 -14.84
CA GLY A 148 -1.59 -10.31 -15.94
C GLY A 148 -2.89 -9.56 -16.21
N LEU A 149 -2.90 -8.23 -16.08
CA LEU A 149 -4.08 -7.41 -16.33
C LEU A 149 -4.48 -7.44 -17.80
N ARG A 150 -5.73 -7.71 -18.07
CA ARG A 150 -6.32 -7.82 -19.40
C ARG A 150 -7.36 -6.72 -19.64
N GLN A 151 -7.64 -6.45 -20.90
CA GLN A 151 -8.70 -5.48 -21.28
C GLN A 151 -10.12 -5.92 -20.92
N ASP A 152 -10.35 -7.23 -20.78
CA ASP A 152 -11.63 -7.81 -20.37
C ASP A 152 -11.76 -7.95 -18.84
N ASP A 153 -10.75 -7.53 -18.08
CA ASP A 153 -10.83 -7.50 -16.63
C ASP A 153 -11.71 -6.37 -16.12
N VAL A 154 -12.41 -6.68 -15.05
CA VAL A 154 -13.13 -5.74 -14.20
C VAL A 154 -12.40 -5.67 -12.87
N THR A 155 -11.68 -4.58 -12.63
CA THR A 155 -10.89 -4.37 -11.41
C THR A 155 -11.71 -3.63 -10.37
N LEU A 156 -11.92 -4.22 -9.19
CA LEU A 156 -12.51 -3.55 -8.04
C LEU A 156 -11.43 -3.20 -7.02
N ALA A 157 -11.27 -1.90 -6.76
CA ALA A 157 -10.43 -1.35 -5.69
C ALA A 157 -11.33 -0.54 -4.73
N PRO A 158 -11.84 -1.15 -3.64
CA PRO A 158 -12.92 -0.56 -2.84
C PRO A 158 -12.47 0.49 -1.83
N GLY A 159 -11.18 0.80 -1.76
CA GLY A 159 -10.65 1.84 -0.88
C GLY A 159 -10.76 3.26 -1.44
N PRO A 160 -10.36 4.28 -0.66
CA PRO A 160 -10.43 5.67 -1.09
C PRO A 160 -9.46 5.96 -2.24
N LEU A 161 -9.92 6.70 -3.27
CA LEU A 161 -9.07 7.15 -4.38
C LEU A 161 -7.99 8.15 -3.93
N ALA A 162 -8.14 8.75 -2.77
CA ALA A 162 -7.07 9.54 -2.14
C ALA A 162 -5.87 8.70 -1.67
N ALA A 163 -6.02 7.38 -1.54
CA ALA A 163 -4.93 6.47 -1.24
C ALA A 163 -4.18 6.05 -2.50
N SER A 164 -2.85 6.06 -2.47
CA SER A 164 -1.99 5.77 -3.62
C SER A 164 -2.31 4.45 -4.31
N LEU A 165 -2.63 3.40 -3.55
CA LEU A 165 -2.97 2.07 -4.08
C LEU A 165 -4.19 2.11 -5.02
N ASN A 166 -5.26 2.79 -4.59
CA ASN A 166 -6.51 2.84 -5.35
C ASN A 166 -6.44 3.83 -6.52
N LEU A 167 -5.78 4.97 -6.34
CA LEU A 167 -5.53 5.93 -7.41
C LEU A 167 -4.67 5.30 -8.53
N TYR A 168 -3.64 4.55 -8.13
CA TYR A 168 -2.81 3.80 -9.06
C TYR A 168 -3.65 2.76 -9.83
N GLY A 169 -4.49 2.00 -9.14
CA GLY A 169 -5.39 1.03 -9.77
C GLY A 169 -6.35 1.65 -10.80
N LEU A 170 -6.91 2.82 -10.49
CA LEU A 170 -7.70 3.59 -11.46
C LEU A 170 -6.86 3.93 -12.72
N ALA A 171 -5.71 4.54 -12.53
CA ALA A 171 -4.88 4.98 -13.65
C ALA A 171 -4.29 3.81 -14.46
N GLU A 172 -3.93 2.71 -13.81
CA GLU A 172 -3.48 1.47 -14.46
C GLU A 172 -4.59 0.89 -15.37
N CYS A 173 -5.84 0.84 -14.90
CA CYS A 173 -6.97 0.41 -15.71
C CYS A 173 -7.24 1.34 -16.90
N LEU A 174 -7.13 2.67 -16.69
CA LEU A 174 -7.25 3.64 -17.78
C LEU A 174 -6.14 3.45 -18.83
N TYR A 175 -4.92 3.14 -18.39
CA TYR A 175 -3.80 2.82 -19.29
C TYR A 175 -4.05 1.52 -20.06
N ALA A 176 -4.42 0.44 -19.37
CA ALA A 176 -4.63 -0.89 -19.95
C ALA A 176 -5.89 -0.98 -20.83
N GLY A 177 -6.88 -0.12 -20.59
CA GLY A 177 -8.18 -0.17 -21.23
C GLY A 177 -9.13 -1.17 -20.59
N SER A 178 -8.96 -1.53 -19.35
CA SER A 178 -9.85 -2.38 -18.57
C SER A 178 -10.85 -1.56 -17.75
N GLU A 179 -11.95 -2.17 -17.31
CA GLU A 179 -12.95 -1.51 -16.46
C GLU A 179 -12.39 -1.36 -15.04
N PHE A 180 -12.50 -0.15 -14.48
CA PHE A 180 -12.21 0.12 -13.07
C PHE A 180 -13.51 0.32 -12.30
N GLN A 181 -13.60 -0.35 -11.15
CA GLN A 181 -14.72 -0.18 -10.22
C GLN A 181 -14.21 0.22 -8.84
N THR A 182 -14.97 1.03 -8.14
CA THR A 182 -14.79 1.33 -6.73
C THR A 182 -16.13 1.58 -6.04
N LEU A 183 -16.10 1.77 -4.73
CA LEU A 183 -17.26 2.09 -3.89
C LEU A 183 -17.14 3.51 -3.36
N GLU A 184 -18.23 4.12 -2.97
CA GLU A 184 -18.20 5.41 -2.27
C GLU A 184 -17.48 5.28 -0.91
N HIS A 185 -17.77 4.19 -0.20
CA HIS A 185 -17.12 3.78 1.04
C HIS A 185 -16.89 2.27 1.03
N PHE A 186 -15.86 1.81 1.73
CA PHE A 186 -15.64 0.38 1.89
C PHE A 186 -16.74 -0.23 2.77
N ASP A 187 -17.51 -1.14 2.19
CA ASP A 187 -18.42 -2.04 2.88
C ASP A 187 -18.26 -3.47 2.34
N VAL A 188 -18.25 -4.45 3.23
CA VAL A 188 -18.04 -5.85 2.84
C VAL A 188 -19.20 -6.40 2.03
N GLY A 189 -20.45 -6.01 2.37
CA GLY A 189 -21.65 -6.43 1.66
C GLY A 189 -21.68 -5.88 0.23
N ASP A 190 -21.31 -4.60 0.06
CA ASP A 190 -21.26 -3.97 -1.25
C ASP A 190 -20.16 -4.58 -2.13
N VAL A 191 -18.98 -4.91 -1.56
CA VAL A 191 -17.94 -5.64 -2.31
C VAL A 191 -18.44 -7.02 -2.73
N HIS A 192 -19.12 -7.77 -1.84
CA HIS A 192 -19.69 -9.07 -2.17
C HIS A 192 -20.77 -8.96 -3.25
N ALA A 193 -21.61 -7.93 -3.19
CA ALA A 193 -22.61 -7.66 -4.22
C ALA A 193 -21.94 -7.38 -5.58
N ALA A 194 -20.90 -6.55 -5.61
CA ALA A 194 -20.16 -6.27 -6.84
C ALA A 194 -19.47 -7.53 -7.40
N VAL A 195 -18.85 -8.36 -6.55
CA VAL A 195 -18.25 -9.65 -6.95
C VAL A 195 -19.29 -10.56 -7.59
N THR A 196 -20.50 -10.59 -7.04
CA THR A 196 -21.59 -11.47 -7.53
C THR A 196 -22.26 -10.95 -8.80
N HIS A 197 -22.46 -9.62 -8.91
CA HIS A 197 -23.34 -9.04 -9.93
C HIS A 197 -22.60 -8.26 -11.03
N ASP A 198 -21.42 -7.68 -10.74
CA ASP A 198 -20.72 -6.77 -11.65
C ASP A 198 -19.55 -7.43 -12.39
N ARG A 199 -19.47 -8.77 -12.39
CA ARG A 199 -18.45 -9.54 -13.11
C ARG A 199 -17.01 -9.16 -12.74
N VAL A 200 -16.77 -8.78 -11.49
CA VAL A 200 -15.43 -8.46 -10.99
C VAL A 200 -14.51 -9.66 -11.17
N THR A 201 -13.35 -9.44 -11.79
CA THR A 201 -12.35 -10.48 -12.05
C THR A 201 -11.04 -10.24 -11.31
N ARG A 202 -10.82 -8.99 -10.87
CA ARG A 202 -9.59 -8.57 -10.19
C ARG A 202 -9.92 -7.70 -8.99
N LEU A 203 -9.27 -8.00 -7.85
CA LEU A 203 -9.38 -7.22 -6.61
C LEU A 203 -8.04 -6.57 -6.28
N VAL A 204 -8.06 -5.30 -5.85
CA VAL A 204 -6.89 -4.57 -5.32
C VAL A 204 -7.20 -4.16 -3.89
N LEU A 205 -6.49 -4.73 -2.92
CA LEU A 205 -6.86 -4.72 -1.51
C LEU A 205 -5.63 -4.51 -0.59
N VAL A 206 -5.90 -4.13 0.64
CA VAL A 206 -4.95 -4.32 1.75
C VAL A 206 -5.30 -5.60 2.51
N PRO A 207 -4.35 -6.24 3.24
CA PRO A 207 -4.59 -7.52 3.92
C PRO A 207 -5.81 -7.53 4.85
N THR A 208 -6.07 -6.46 5.57
CA THR A 208 -7.25 -6.35 6.45
C THR A 208 -8.58 -6.43 5.70
N MET A 209 -8.67 -5.77 4.54
CA MET A 209 -9.86 -5.87 3.67
C MET A 209 -10.02 -7.29 3.13
N LEU A 210 -8.93 -7.89 2.63
CA LEU A 210 -8.97 -9.26 2.12
C LEU A 210 -9.42 -10.27 3.18
N ARG A 211 -8.94 -10.12 4.42
CA ARG A 211 -9.38 -10.94 5.55
C ARG A 211 -10.88 -10.79 5.80
N MET A 212 -11.39 -9.56 5.92
CA MET A 212 -12.82 -9.32 6.16
C MET A 212 -13.69 -9.89 5.06
N LEU A 213 -13.29 -9.71 3.78
CA LEU A 213 -14.01 -10.21 2.63
C LEU A 213 -14.00 -11.75 2.58
N SER A 214 -12.85 -12.37 2.75
CA SER A 214 -12.74 -13.82 2.66
C SER A 214 -13.45 -14.55 3.82
N GLU A 215 -13.29 -14.08 5.07
CA GLU A 215 -13.95 -14.70 6.23
C GLU A 215 -15.48 -14.57 6.15
N ARG A 216 -16.00 -13.37 5.80
CA ARG A 216 -17.45 -13.17 5.62
C ARG A 216 -17.99 -13.83 4.36
N GLY A 217 -17.21 -13.84 3.28
CA GLY A 217 -17.58 -14.51 2.03
C GLY A 217 -17.75 -16.02 2.21
N LEU A 218 -16.85 -16.67 2.94
CA LEU A 218 -16.96 -18.08 3.30
C LEU A 218 -18.19 -18.38 4.18
N THR A 219 -18.44 -17.53 5.18
CA THR A 219 -19.59 -17.70 6.08
C THR A 219 -20.91 -17.45 5.36
N GLY A 220 -20.96 -16.44 4.48
CA GLY A 220 -22.15 -16.07 3.68
C GLY A 220 -22.31 -16.86 2.39
N CYS A 221 -21.43 -17.84 2.11
CA CYS A 221 -21.42 -18.63 0.87
C CYS A 221 -21.41 -17.76 -0.41
N VAL A 222 -20.68 -16.64 -0.38
CA VAL A 222 -20.54 -15.75 -1.54
C VAL A 222 -19.61 -16.40 -2.57
N ASP A 223 -20.09 -16.60 -3.78
CA ASP A 223 -19.30 -17.17 -4.87
C ASP A 223 -18.31 -16.12 -5.43
N ALA A 224 -17.02 -16.36 -5.22
CA ALA A 224 -15.92 -15.57 -5.78
C ALA A 224 -15.11 -16.36 -6.81
N SER A 225 -15.66 -17.42 -7.39
CA SER A 225 -14.98 -18.25 -8.41
C SER A 225 -14.66 -17.48 -9.70
N GLY A 226 -15.35 -16.36 -9.94
CA GLY A 226 -15.09 -15.44 -11.04
C GLY A 226 -13.82 -14.59 -10.88
N ILE A 227 -13.29 -14.47 -9.66
CA ILE A 227 -12.07 -13.71 -9.40
C ILE A 227 -10.86 -14.48 -9.91
N ARG A 228 -10.07 -13.85 -10.79
CA ARG A 228 -8.83 -14.39 -11.39
C ARG A 228 -7.58 -13.89 -10.68
N THR A 229 -7.63 -12.66 -10.16
CA THR A 229 -6.47 -11.98 -9.58
C THR A 229 -6.85 -11.25 -8.30
N ILE A 230 -6.09 -11.43 -7.24
CA ILE A 230 -6.17 -10.62 -6.03
C ILE A 230 -4.79 -10.02 -5.80
N ILE A 231 -4.70 -8.69 -5.78
CA ILE A 231 -3.47 -7.95 -5.48
C ILE A 231 -3.57 -7.41 -4.07
N CYS A 232 -2.61 -7.77 -3.24
CA CYS A 232 -2.56 -7.40 -1.84
C CYS A 232 -1.25 -6.65 -1.52
N ALA A 233 -1.37 -5.47 -0.92
CA ALA A 233 -0.23 -4.64 -0.58
C ALA A 233 -0.46 -3.78 0.66
N GLY A 234 0.59 -3.10 1.12
CA GLY A 234 0.55 -2.17 2.27
C GLY A 234 1.02 -2.79 3.59
N SER A 235 0.89 -4.10 3.75
CA SER A 235 1.48 -4.88 4.84
C SER A 235 1.63 -6.33 4.43
N LYS A 236 2.39 -7.11 5.20
CA LYS A 236 2.55 -8.56 4.95
C LYS A 236 1.22 -9.29 5.08
N LEU A 237 0.95 -10.18 4.13
CA LEU A 237 -0.21 -11.05 4.14
C LEU A 237 0.05 -12.24 5.08
N ASP A 238 -0.75 -12.40 6.11
CA ASP A 238 -0.64 -13.51 7.04
C ASP A 238 -1.20 -14.82 6.45
N ALA A 239 -0.70 -15.96 6.96
CA ALA A 239 -1.05 -17.28 6.45
C ALA A 239 -2.54 -17.59 6.56
N ARG A 240 -3.20 -17.16 7.64
CA ARG A 240 -4.64 -17.38 7.87
C ARG A 240 -5.47 -16.62 6.85
N THR A 241 -5.14 -15.35 6.62
CA THR A 241 -5.82 -14.52 5.60
C THR A 241 -5.62 -15.11 4.20
N LEU A 242 -4.41 -15.57 3.88
CA LEU A 242 -4.12 -16.22 2.60
C LEU A 242 -4.91 -17.51 2.42
N GLU A 243 -5.00 -18.35 3.45
CA GLU A 243 -5.79 -19.60 3.41
C GLU A 243 -7.28 -19.31 3.22
N ALA A 244 -7.84 -18.35 3.97
CA ALA A 244 -9.23 -17.95 3.82
C ALA A 244 -9.51 -17.40 2.41
N ALA A 245 -8.63 -16.56 1.88
CA ALA A 245 -8.76 -16.00 0.55
C ALA A 245 -8.72 -17.07 -0.56
N ARG A 246 -7.83 -18.06 -0.45
CA ARG A 246 -7.76 -19.21 -1.38
C ARG A 246 -9.04 -20.06 -1.38
N ARG A 247 -9.63 -20.25 -0.21
CA ARG A 247 -10.90 -20.98 -0.10
C ARG A 247 -12.08 -20.19 -0.64
N TRP A 248 -12.08 -18.87 -0.45
CA TRP A 248 -13.13 -17.99 -0.92
C TRP A 248 -13.07 -17.76 -2.43
N ALA A 249 -11.87 -17.49 -2.97
CA ALA A 249 -11.62 -17.25 -4.40
C ALA A 249 -10.67 -18.32 -4.97
N PRO A 250 -11.16 -19.56 -5.21
CA PRO A 250 -10.31 -20.72 -5.49
C PRO A 250 -9.58 -20.64 -6.84
N ASN A 251 -10.06 -19.83 -7.78
CA ASN A 251 -9.47 -19.65 -9.10
C ASN A 251 -8.49 -18.46 -9.16
N ALA A 252 -8.37 -17.70 -8.09
CA ALA A 252 -7.54 -16.50 -8.06
C ALA A 252 -6.05 -16.82 -7.85
N THR A 253 -5.19 -16.18 -8.63
CA THR A 253 -3.80 -15.98 -8.22
C THR A 253 -3.75 -14.80 -7.26
N ILE A 254 -3.23 -15.02 -6.06
CA ILE A 254 -3.07 -13.99 -5.05
C ILE A 254 -1.65 -13.45 -5.15
N TYR A 255 -1.52 -12.18 -5.49
CA TYR A 255 -0.24 -11.49 -5.54
C TYR A 255 -0.04 -10.69 -4.26
N GLU A 256 1.15 -10.82 -3.70
CA GLU A 256 1.65 -9.96 -2.66
C GLU A 256 2.84 -9.18 -3.21
N TYR A 257 2.89 -7.87 -2.97
CA TYR A 257 4.05 -7.08 -3.34
C TYR A 257 4.45 -6.08 -2.26
N TYR A 258 5.73 -5.75 -2.24
CA TYR A 258 6.30 -4.66 -1.48
C TYR A 258 6.61 -3.49 -2.39
N GLY A 259 6.28 -2.31 -1.90
CA GLY A 259 6.57 -1.04 -2.53
C GLY A 259 6.28 0.11 -1.59
N ALA A 260 6.69 1.27 -2.00
CA ALA A 260 6.41 2.53 -1.31
C ALA A 260 5.89 3.56 -2.30
N SER A 261 5.15 4.55 -1.81
CA SER A 261 4.66 5.63 -2.68
C SER A 261 5.78 6.35 -3.41
N GLU A 262 6.96 6.38 -2.83
CA GLU A 262 8.19 6.99 -3.36
C GLU A 262 8.94 6.09 -4.33
N LEU A 263 8.95 4.77 -4.09
CA LEU A 263 9.74 3.78 -4.86
C LEU A 263 8.93 3.05 -5.94
N SER A 264 7.58 3.11 -5.87
CA SER A 264 6.67 2.26 -6.64
C SER A 264 6.82 0.78 -6.26
N PHE A 265 6.86 -0.14 -7.22
CA PHE A 265 7.04 -1.57 -6.97
C PHE A 265 8.51 -1.92 -6.75
N VAL A 266 8.80 -2.68 -5.72
CA VAL A 266 10.15 -3.12 -5.35
C VAL A 266 10.33 -4.61 -5.52
N SER A 267 9.43 -5.41 -4.94
CA SER A 267 9.43 -6.86 -5.07
C SER A 267 8.00 -7.41 -5.02
N GLY A 268 7.81 -8.61 -5.53
CA GLY A 268 6.50 -9.24 -5.52
C GLY A 268 6.55 -10.75 -5.75
N THR A 269 5.46 -11.41 -5.40
CA THR A 269 5.28 -12.84 -5.63
C THR A 269 3.83 -13.18 -5.94
N GLY A 270 3.62 -14.13 -6.83
CA GLY A 270 2.32 -14.76 -7.05
C GLY A 270 2.21 -16.01 -6.19
N LEU A 271 1.25 -16.01 -5.28
CA LEU A 271 0.99 -17.10 -4.35
C LEU A 271 -0.10 -18.02 -4.92
N SER A 272 0.30 -19.00 -5.72
CA SER A 272 -0.62 -20.00 -6.27
C SER A 272 -1.14 -20.97 -5.21
N ALA A 273 -2.25 -21.67 -5.49
CA ALA A 273 -2.85 -22.63 -4.57
C ALA A 273 -1.90 -23.79 -4.17
N SER A 274 -0.90 -24.09 -4.98
CA SER A 274 0.06 -25.18 -4.76
C SER A 274 1.22 -24.84 -3.84
N GLN A 275 1.41 -23.57 -3.46
CA GLN A 275 2.52 -23.15 -2.60
C GLN A 275 1.99 -22.78 -1.20
N PRO A 276 2.27 -23.61 -0.16
CA PRO A 276 1.93 -23.21 1.20
C PRO A 276 2.73 -21.96 1.58
N PRO A 277 2.10 -21.00 2.27
CA PRO A 277 2.85 -19.87 2.83
C PRO A 277 3.83 -20.41 3.87
N ALA A 278 5.07 -19.95 3.82
CA ALA A 278 5.99 -20.21 4.93
C ALA A 278 5.52 -19.40 6.14
N VAL A 279 5.17 -20.10 7.21
CA VAL A 279 4.71 -19.50 8.48
C VAL A 279 5.79 -18.56 9.01
N GLY A 280 5.43 -17.31 9.29
CA GLY A 280 6.36 -16.32 9.83
C GLY A 280 7.41 -15.79 8.82
N SER A 281 7.28 -16.13 7.52
CA SER A 281 8.21 -15.65 6.51
C SER A 281 8.10 -14.15 6.27
N THR A 282 9.25 -13.47 6.31
CA THR A 282 9.41 -12.07 5.91
C THR A 282 9.64 -11.87 4.41
N CYS A 283 9.71 -12.96 3.63
CA CYS A 283 9.94 -12.94 2.19
C CYS A 283 8.76 -12.32 1.43
N ILE A 284 9.05 -11.36 0.54
CA ILE A 284 8.09 -10.72 -0.38
C ILE A 284 8.47 -11.01 -1.83
N GLY A 285 9.03 -12.18 -2.08
CA GLY A 285 9.36 -12.60 -3.43
C GLY A 285 10.59 -11.93 -4.03
N ARG A 286 10.63 -11.89 -5.36
CA ARG A 286 11.78 -11.42 -6.13
C ARG A 286 11.63 -9.94 -6.51
N PRO A 287 12.72 -9.27 -6.90
CA PRO A 287 12.65 -7.93 -7.47
C PRO A 287 11.57 -7.82 -8.54
N PHE A 288 10.80 -6.73 -8.50
CA PHE A 288 9.73 -6.49 -9.47
C PHE A 288 10.34 -6.22 -10.86
N PRO A 289 9.66 -6.55 -11.96
CA PRO A 289 10.13 -6.20 -13.30
C PRO A 289 10.45 -4.71 -13.42
N GLY A 290 11.62 -4.38 -13.95
CA GLY A 290 12.11 -2.99 -14.06
C GLY A 290 12.66 -2.39 -12.76
N ALA A 291 12.75 -3.18 -11.68
CA ALA A 291 13.40 -2.78 -10.44
C ALA A 291 14.64 -3.65 -10.18
N GLU A 292 15.74 -3.01 -9.85
CA GLU A 292 16.91 -3.66 -9.27
C GLU A 292 16.91 -3.41 -7.77
N VAL A 293 17.25 -4.42 -6.98
CA VAL A 293 17.27 -4.34 -5.52
C VAL A 293 18.64 -4.75 -5.02
N CYS A 294 19.20 -3.95 -4.13
CA CYS A 294 20.41 -4.30 -3.37
C CYS A 294 20.25 -3.95 -1.89
N ILE A 295 21.10 -4.51 -1.07
CA ILE A 295 21.16 -4.21 0.37
C ILE A 295 22.44 -3.44 0.65
N LEU A 296 22.30 -2.22 1.16
CA LEU A 296 23.40 -1.33 1.47
C LEU A 296 23.45 -1.03 2.96
N ASP A 297 24.65 -0.82 3.47
CA ASP A 297 24.85 -0.27 4.81
C ASP A 297 24.55 1.24 4.87
N ASP A 298 24.74 1.86 6.02
CA ASP A 298 24.49 3.30 6.19
C ASP A 298 25.48 4.21 5.46
N ALA A 299 26.63 3.66 5.06
CA ALA A 299 27.64 4.34 4.27
C ALA A 299 27.40 4.14 2.76
N GLY A 300 26.34 3.41 2.37
CA GLY A 300 26.01 3.11 0.96
C GLY A 300 26.90 2.02 0.37
N GLN A 301 27.58 1.20 1.20
CA GLN A 301 28.37 0.08 0.72
C GLN A 301 27.54 -1.20 0.70
N PRO A 302 27.72 -2.09 -0.30
CA PRO A 302 27.05 -3.38 -0.31
C PRO A 302 27.36 -4.21 0.93
N VAL A 303 26.33 -4.79 1.55
CA VAL A 303 26.52 -5.76 2.64
C VAL A 303 26.90 -7.13 2.07
N PRO A 304 27.61 -7.99 2.82
CA PRO A 304 27.87 -9.36 2.42
C PRO A 304 26.58 -10.15 2.17
N ASP A 305 26.66 -11.20 1.36
CA ASP A 305 25.54 -12.11 1.08
C ASP A 305 24.87 -12.61 2.36
N GLY A 306 23.55 -12.49 2.43
CA GLY A 306 22.78 -12.81 3.63
C GLY A 306 22.87 -11.78 4.76
N GLY A 307 23.67 -10.72 4.61
CA GLY A 307 23.69 -9.58 5.51
C GLY A 307 22.43 -8.71 5.36
N TYR A 308 22.04 -8.02 6.43
CA TYR A 308 20.90 -7.11 6.42
C TYR A 308 21.33 -5.64 6.47
N GLY A 309 20.56 -4.80 5.85
CA GLY A 309 20.80 -3.36 5.73
C GLY A 309 19.62 -2.65 5.11
N ASN A 310 19.88 -1.46 4.57
CA ASN A 310 18.86 -0.68 3.87
C ASN A 310 18.47 -1.37 2.56
N ILE A 311 17.18 -1.60 2.36
CA ILE A 311 16.64 -2.04 1.06
C ILE A 311 16.75 -0.85 0.11
N CYS A 312 17.61 -0.97 -0.88
CA CYS A 312 17.85 0.05 -1.88
C CYS A 312 17.38 -0.40 -3.26
N VAL A 313 16.77 0.53 -3.99
CA VAL A 313 16.13 0.28 -5.28
C VAL A 313 16.70 1.21 -6.33
N ARG A 314 17.01 0.66 -7.51
CA ARG A 314 17.31 1.40 -8.73
C ARG A 314 16.25 1.07 -9.77
N SER A 315 15.48 2.09 -10.20
CA SER A 315 14.36 1.90 -11.13
C SER A 315 13.92 3.24 -11.72
N GLY A 316 13.45 3.22 -12.96
CA GLY A 316 12.77 4.37 -13.56
C GLY A 316 11.39 4.67 -12.96
N MET A 317 10.88 3.75 -12.13
CA MET A 317 9.61 3.91 -11.42
C MET A 317 9.70 4.75 -10.14
N VAL A 318 10.89 5.17 -9.70
CA VAL A 318 11.08 5.97 -8.47
C VAL A 318 10.51 7.38 -8.65
N SER A 319 10.02 7.98 -7.57
CA SER A 319 9.55 9.36 -7.54
C SER A 319 10.69 10.36 -7.82
N ASN A 320 10.31 11.60 -8.17
CA ASN A 320 11.30 12.66 -8.38
C ASN A 320 11.81 13.27 -7.05
N GLY A 321 11.45 12.68 -5.90
CA GLY A 321 11.76 13.20 -4.58
C GLY A 321 10.63 14.01 -3.96
N TYR A 322 10.91 14.56 -2.78
CA TYR A 322 9.94 15.32 -2.00
C TYR A 322 9.90 16.78 -2.40
N LEU A 323 8.70 17.31 -2.47
CA LEU A 323 8.44 18.74 -2.65
C LEU A 323 8.58 19.48 -1.31
N TRP A 324 8.13 18.84 -0.21
CA TRP A 324 8.36 19.29 1.17
C TRP A 324 8.23 18.12 2.16
N GLY A 325 8.75 18.35 3.36
CA GLY A 325 8.63 17.40 4.48
C GLY A 325 9.69 16.30 4.48
N ASP A 326 10.66 16.34 3.57
CA ASP A 326 11.83 15.47 3.63
C ASP A 326 12.79 16.01 4.71
N ASP A 327 13.16 15.12 5.61
CA ASP A 327 14.15 15.35 6.67
C ASP A 327 15.52 14.73 6.33
N GLY A 328 15.69 14.29 5.05
CA GLY A 328 16.85 13.55 4.58
C GLY A 328 16.79 12.06 4.86
N GLU A 329 15.75 11.59 5.58
CA GLU A 329 15.55 10.17 5.91
C GLU A 329 14.36 9.53 5.17
N ALA A 330 13.42 10.35 4.68
CA ALA A 330 12.20 9.85 4.06
C ALA A 330 12.44 9.22 2.67
N LEU A 331 13.39 9.77 1.91
CA LEU A 331 13.90 9.19 0.67
C LEU A 331 15.39 9.50 0.56
N ARG A 332 16.24 8.57 0.97
CA ARG A 332 17.69 8.69 0.86
C ARG A 332 18.17 8.12 -0.47
N SER A 333 19.29 8.67 -0.96
CA SER A 333 19.94 8.21 -2.20
C SER A 333 21.41 7.90 -1.97
N PHE A 334 21.87 6.78 -2.54
CA PHE A 334 23.27 6.39 -2.63
C PHE A 334 23.61 6.24 -4.11
N GLY A 335 23.99 7.36 -4.76
CA GLY A 335 24.06 7.43 -6.22
C GLY A 335 22.68 7.21 -6.85
N ASP A 336 22.54 6.21 -7.72
CA ASP A 336 21.28 5.84 -8.37
C ASP A 336 20.39 4.91 -7.55
N TRP A 337 20.81 4.54 -6.33
CA TRP A 337 20.06 3.71 -5.41
C TRP A 337 19.24 4.54 -4.44
N HIS A 338 17.97 4.21 -4.28
CA HIS A 338 17.03 4.95 -3.44
C HIS A 338 16.45 4.05 -2.34
N THR A 339 16.27 4.59 -1.14
CA THR A 339 15.67 3.85 -0.01
C THR A 339 14.75 4.75 0.80
N VAL A 340 13.68 4.16 1.35
CA VAL A 340 12.75 4.82 2.30
C VAL A 340 13.06 4.41 3.75
N GLY A 341 14.22 3.82 4.00
CA GLY A 341 14.66 3.39 5.33
C GLY A 341 14.10 2.06 5.79
N ASP A 342 13.50 1.27 4.88
CA ASP A 342 13.12 -0.10 5.17
C ASP A 342 14.38 -0.98 5.18
N GLN A 343 14.46 -1.90 6.16
CA GLN A 343 15.57 -2.81 6.39
C GLN A 343 15.21 -4.22 5.93
N GLY A 344 16.18 -4.92 5.38
CA GLY A 344 15.97 -6.27 4.90
C GLY A 344 17.25 -6.98 4.48
N TYR A 345 17.10 -8.13 3.84
CA TYR A 345 18.17 -8.89 3.22
C TYR A 345 17.68 -9.63 1.99
N LEU A 346 18.60 -9.99 1.10
CA LEU A 346 18.33 -10.87 -0.03
C LEU A 346 18.68 -12.31 0.35
N GLY A 347 17.66 -13.16 0.37
CA GLY A 347 17.79 -14.60 0.55
C GLY A 347 17.70 -15.35 -0.80
N PRO A 348 17.94 -16.67 -0.81
CA PRO A 348 17.82 -17.50 -2.03
C PRO A 348 16.38 -17.54 -2.58
N ASP A 349 15.37 -17.30 -1.73
CA ASP A 349 13.94 -17.26 -2.06
C ASP A 349 13.44 -15.85 -2.43
N GLY A 350 14.22 -14.80 -2.17
CA GLY A 350 13.87 -13.43 -2.56
C GLY A 350 14.24 -12.37 -1.52
N LEU A 351 13.55 -11.24 -1.60
CA LEU A 351 13.70 -10.12 -0.68
C LEU A 351 12.94 -10.36 0.61
N HIS A 352 13.64 -10.26 1.74
CA HIS A 352 13.08 -10.32 3.09
C HIS A 352 13.02 -8.93 3.69
N ILE A 353 11.84 -8.53 4.18
CA ILE A 353 11.63 -7.25 4.84
C ILE A 353 11.57 -7.47 6.34
N LEU A 354 12.45 -6.79 7.07
CA LEU A 354 12.52 -6.87 8.52
C LEU A 354 11.69 -5.77 9.21
N GLY A 355 11.57 -4.60 8.57
CA GLY A 355 10.82 -3.45 9.08
C GLY A 355 11.55 -2.15 8.85
N ARG A 356 11.04 -1.07 9.44
CA ARG A 356 11.69 0.24 9.33
C ARG A 356 12.81 0.38 10.33
N ARG A 357 13.89 1.03 9.92
CA ARG A 357 15.01 1.37 10.81
C ARG A 357 14.55 2.18 12.02
N ALA A 358 13.63 3.13 11.82
CA ALA A 358 13.09 3.95 12.90
C ALA A 358 12.32 3.16 13.97
N ASP A 359 11.79 1.98 13.62
CA ASP A 359 11.01 1.11 14.51
C ASP A 359 11.88 0.03 15.17
N MET A 360 13.15 -0.08 14.80
CA MET A 360 14.06 -1.11 15.29
C MET A 360 14.29 -0.98 16.79
N ILE A 361 14.20 -2.10 17.50
CA ILE A 361 14.43 -2.19 18.94
C ILE A 361 15.89 -2.59 19.18
N LEU A 362 16.64 -1.73 19.85
CA LEU A 362 18.00 -2.04 20.23
C LEU A 362 18.02 -2.66 21.64
N THR A 363 18.15 -3.97 21.72
CA THR A 363 18.17 -4.71 22.99
C THR A 363 19.51 -5.43 23.20
N SER A 364 20.24 -5.13 24.29
CA SER A 364 21.55 -5.73 24.61
C SER A 364 22.54 -5.69 23.44
N GLY A 365 22.55 -4.58 22.66
CA GLY A 365 23.40 -4.42 21.48
C GLY A 365 22.96 -5.21 20.24
N ARG A 366 21.76 -5.78 20.26
CA ARG A 366 21.17 -6.51 19.14
C ARG A 366 20.00 -5.79 18.55
N ASN A 367 19.90 -5.82 17.23
CA ASN A 367 18.80 -5.24 16.48
C ASN A 367 17.64 -6.23 16.39
N VAL A 368 16.48 -5.86 16.92
CA VAL A 368 15.26 -6.62 16.82
C VAL A 368 14.22 -5.81 16.05
N TYR A 369 13.72 -6.39 14.98
CA TYR A 369 12.69 -5.74 14.17
C TYR A 369 11.31 -6.18 14.66
N PRO A 370 10.43 -5.24 15.06
CA PRO A 370 9.12 -5.56 15.59
C PRO A 370 8.30 -6.45 14.68
N HIS A 371 8.38 -6.21 13.37
CA HIS A 371 7.61 -6.96 12.37
C HIS A 371 7.91 -8.47 12.38
N GLU A 372 9.17 -8.86 12.56
CA GLU A 372 9.57 -10.28 12.68
C GLU A 372 8.90 -10.94 13.90
N VAL A 373 8.85 -10.21 15.02
CA VAL A 373 8.21 -10.67 16.26
C VAL A 373 6.68 -10.76 16.08
N GLU A 374 6.09 -9.77 15.44
CA GLU A 374 4.66 -9.69 15.15
C GLU A 374 4.20 -10.87 14.26
N LEU A 375 4.95 -11.16 13.18
CA LEU A 375 4.68 -12.30 12.31
C LEU A 375 4.74 -13.63 13.04
N ALA A 376 5.76 -13.81 13.87
CA ALA A 376 5.91 -15.03 14.66
C ALA A 376 4.75 -15.20 15.66
N LEU A 377 4.30 -14.11 16.29
CA LEU A 377 3.15 -14.13 17.21
C LEU A 377 1.83 -14.41 16.48
N CYS A 378 1.61 -13.82 15.31
CA CYS A 378 0.41 -14.06 14.50
C CYS A 378 0.32 -15.50 13.98
N ALA A 379 1.44 -16.24 13.94
CA ALA A 379 1.47 -17.64 13.60
C ALA A 379 1.00 -18.57 14.77
N VAL A 380 0.94 -18.04 16.00
CA VAL A 380 0.51 -18.82 17.17
C VAL A 380 -1.01 -19.02 17.14
N PRO A 381 -1.50 -20.26 17.25
CA PRO A 381 -2.94 -20.53 17.34
C PRO A 381 -3.59 -19.74 18.49
N GLY A 382 -4.68 -19.05 18.21
CA GLY A 382 -5.38 -18.24 19.19
C GLY A 382 -4.97 -16.74 19.18
N VAL A 383 -3.97 -16.35 18.39
CA VAL A 383 -3.62 -14.94 18.16
C VAL A 383 -4.30 -14.46 16.86
N SER A 384 -5.06 -13.39 16.94
CA SER A 384 -5.69 -12.78 15.77
C SER A 384 -4.88 -11.63 15.19
N ALA A 385 -4.16 -10.92 16.05
CA ALA A 385 -3.25 -9.85 15.67
C ALA A 385 -2.20 -9.65 16.77
N ALA A 386 -1.04 -9.09 16.40
CA ALA A 386 0.03 -8.80 17.34
C ALA A 386 0.73 -7.48 16.99
N ILE A 387 1.32 -6.87 18.00
CA ILE A 387 2.17 -5.69 17.88
C ILE A 387 3.34 -5.83 18.85
N ALA A 388 4.55 -5.51 18.41
CA ALA A 388 5.75 -5.52 19.24
C ALA A 388 6.35 -4.10 19.32
N ALA A 389 6.94 -3.77 20.49
CA ALA A 389 7.57 -2.48 20.71
C ALA A 389 8.78 -2.62 21.65
N GLY A 390 9.69 -1.64 21.57
CA GLY A 390 10.80 -1.49 22.52
C GLY A 390 10.39 -0.66 23.71
N MET A 391 10.44 -1.21 24.91
CA MET A 391 10.23 -0.48 26.15
C MET A 391 11.57 -0.24 26.84
N PRO A 392 11.83 0.95 27.40
CA PRO A 392 13.08 1.22 28.14
C PRO A 392 13.38 0.15 29.20
N ASP A 393 14.65 -0.27 29.28
CA ASP A 393 15.14 -1.26 30.22
C ASP A 393 16.57 -0.90 30.66
N ASP A 394 16.80 -0.77 31.98
CA ASP A 394 18.05 -0.27 32.53
C ASP A 394 19.27 -1.18 32.22
N LEU A 395 19.02 -2.47 31.99
CA LEU A 395 20.11 -3.44 31.72
C LEU A 395 20.36 -3.64 30.23
N ARG A 396 19.31 -3.48 29.38
CA ARG A 396 19.33 -3.83 27.95
C ARG A 396 19.28 -2.63 27.05
N GLY A 397 19.08 -1.43 27.58
CA GLY A 397 18.69 -0.23 26.84
C GLY A 397 17.21 -0.26 26.50
N GLN A 398 16.79 -1.29 25.77
CA GLN A 398 15.36 -1.58 25.53
C GLN A 398 15.10 -3.08 25.74
N LYS A 399 13.89 -3.41 26.16
CA LYS A 399 13.36 -4.78 26.14
C LYS A 399 12.22 -4.88 25.13
N VAL A 400 12.14 -6.02 24.46
CA VAL A 400 11.02 -6.31 23.55
C VAL A 400 9.79 -6.63 24.38
N VAL A 401 8.69 -5.92 24.11
CA VAL A 401 7.36 -6.21 24.67
C VAL A 401 6.40 -6.50 23.51
N ALA A 402 5.37 -7.31 23.77
CA ALA A 402 4.40 -7.65 22.76
C ALA A 402 2.97 -7.58 23.30
N GLY A 403 2.09 -6.98 22.52
CA GLY A 403 0.64 -7.01 22.69
C GLY A 403 0.00 -7.98 21.69
N VAL A 404 -0.90 -8.83 22.13
CA VAL A 404 -1.64 -9.77 21.28
C VAL A 404 -3.14 -9.57 21.44
N VAL A 405 -3.86 -9.63 20.32
CA VAL A 405 -5.33 -9.66 20.29
C VAL A 405 -5.75 -11.12 20.14
N PRO A 406 -6.44 -11.73 21.11
CA PRO A 406 -6.90 -13.12 21.00
C PRO A 406 -7.98 -13.28 19.93
N SER A 407 -8.02 -14.44 19.26
CA SER A 407 -9.11 -14.77 18.32
C SER A 407 -10.36 -15.28 19.02
N HIS A 408 -10.20 -16.24 19.93
CA HIS A 408 -11.24 -16.84 20.79
C HIS A 408 -10.58 -17.49 21.99
N GLY A 409 -11.18 -17.30 23.18
CA GLY A 409 -10.64 -17.85 24.40
C GLY A 409 -9.43 -17.09 24.95
N GLY A 410 -8.98 -17.44 26.12
CA GLY A 410 -7.80 -16.85 26.75
C GLY A 410 -6.51 -17.41 26.15
N ILE A 411 -5.50 -16.56 26.00
CA ILE A 411 -4.13 -16.95 25.68
C ILE A 411 -3.22 -16.65 26.87
N THR A 412 -2.22 -17.50 27.15
CA THR A 412 -1.31 -17.32 28.27
C THR A 412 0.10 -16.94 27.81
N ALA A 413 0.86 -16.23 28.64
CA ALA A 413 2.25 -15.91 28.36
C ALA A 413 3.11 -17.17 28.14
N THR A 414 2.83 -18.25 28.85
CA THR A 414 3.54 -19.53 28.70
C THR A 414 3.30 -20.15 27.32
N GLN A 415 2.07 -20.13 26.82
CA GLN A 415 1.76 -20.60 25.45
C GLN A 415 2.51 -19.79 24.40
N LEU A 416 2.49 -18.45 24.53
CA LEU A 416 3.22 -17.57 23.61
C LEU A 416 4.74 -17.81 23.65
N ARG A 417 5.34 -17.92 24.84
CA ARG A 417 6.76 -18.20 25.00
C ARG A 417 7.15 -19.51 24.35
N SER A 418 6.45 -20.59 24.69
CA SER A 418 6.76 -21.92 24.16
C SER A 418 6.64 -21.95 22.63
N ALA A 419 5.58 -21.36 22.07
CA ALA A 419 5.40 -21.31 20.62
C ALA A 419 6.50 -20.49 19.88
N LEU A 420 7.05 -19.46 20.53
CA LEU A 420 8.13 -18.67 19.95
C LEU A 420 9.53 -19.30 20.09
N GLU A 421 9.68 -20.36 20.90
CA GLU A 421 10.99 -21.02 21.11
C GLU A 421 11.56 -21.64 19.83
N ASP A 422 10.70 -22.16 18.99
CA ASP A 422 11.08 -22.80 17.74
C ASP A 422 11.12 -21.82 16.54
N ILE A 423 10.57 -20.60 16.70
CA ILE A 423 10.39 -19.65 15.61
C ILE A 423 11.38 -18.48 15.69
N LEU A 424 11.64 -17.97 16.92
CA LEU A 424 12.49 -16.80 17.12
C LEU A 424 13.75 -17.11 17.93
N ALA A 425 14.86 -16.50 17.52
CA ALA A 425 16.07 -16.49 18.33
C ALA A 425 15.80 -15.89 19.73
N ARG A 426 16.50 -16.37 20.75
CA ARG A 426 16.24 -16.03 22.15
C ARG A 426 16.25 -14.53 22.44
N ASP A 427 17.14 -13.79 21.80
CA ASP A 427 17.32 -12.35 21.93
C ASP A 427 16.19 -11.52 21.29
N LYS A 428 15.41 -12.12 20.39
CA LYS A 428 14.26 -11.49 19.72
C LYS A 428 12.93 -11.75 20.43
N ARG A 429 12.88 -12.68 21.38
CA ARG A 429 11.64 -13.06 22.07
C ARG A 429 11.20 -11.98 23.04
N PRO A 430 9.89 -11.62 23.06
CA PRO A 430 9.38 -10.67 24.02
C PRO A 430 9.61 -11.11 25.47
N LEU A 431 10.04 -10.19 26.30
CA LEU A 431 10.20 -10.43 27.74
C LEU A 431 8.89 -10.23 28.51
N GLN A 432 7.96 -9.46 27.93
CA GLN A 432 6.68 -9.17 28.55
C GLN A 432 5.56 -9.20 27.49
N TYR A 433 4.44 -9.80 27.84
CA TYR A 433 3.28 -9.96 26.98
C TYR A 433 2.06 -9.28 27.58
N PHE A 434 1.22 -8.75 26.69
CA PHE A 434 -0.03 -8.09 27.03
C PHE A 434 -1.16 -8.67 26.16
N VAL A 435 -2.34 -8.82 26.73
CA VAL A 435 -3.58 -9.01 25.95
C VAL A 435 -4.13 -7.63 25.62
N LEU A 436 -4.51 -7.46 24.37
CA LEU A 436 -5.14 -6.25 23.88
C LEU A 436 -6.60 -6.54 23.50
N ALA A 437 -7.51 -5.63 23.86
CA ALA A 437 -8.88 -5.71 23.36
C ALA A 437 -8.95 -5.46 21.84
N GLU A 438 -8.08 -4.59 21.36
CA GLU A 438 -7.91 -4.20 19.95
C GLU A 438 -6.49 -3.75 19.68
N LEU A 439 -6.06 -3.72 18.41
CA LEU A 439 -4.77 -3.10 18.09
C LEU A 439 -4.81 -1.58 18.36
N PRO A 440 -3.71 -1.00 18.88
CA PRO A 440 -3.57 0.44 19.02
C PRO A 440 -3.45 1.09 17.63
N VAL A 441 -4.51 1.72 17.18
CA VAL A 441 -4.56 2.43 15.91
C VAL A 441 -4.69 3.93 16.13
N THR A 442 -4.00 4.71 15.31
CA THR A 442 -4.16 6.16 15.26
C THR A 442 -5.52 6.52 14.66
N ASP A 443 -5.93 7.78 14.80
CA ASP A 443 -7.15 8.33 14.17
C ASP A 443 -7.19 8.11 12.65
N ARG A 444 -6.05 7.84 12.03
CA ARG A 444 -5.89 7.52 10.59
C ARG A 444 -5.93 6.02 10.29
N GLY A 445 -6.27 5.19 11.27
CA GLY A 445 -6.36 3.73 11.11
C GLY A 445 -5.03 2.99 11.01
N LYS A 446 -3.88 3.63 11.31
CA LYS A 446 -2.57 2.98 11.30
C LYS A 446 -2.21 2.44 12.68
N VAL A 447 -1.70 1.22 12.73
CA VAL A 447 -1.15 0.62 13.95
C VAL A 447 0.02 1.45 14.48
N SER A 448 -0.01 1.80 15.78
CA SER A 448 0.96 2.68 16.41
C SER A 448 1.62 2.03 17.63
N ARG A 449 2.94 1.81 17.56
CA ARG A 449 3.74 1.30 18.67
C ARG A 449 3.84 2.28 19.81
N ASN A 450 3.89 3.58 19.52
CA ASN A 450 3.90 4.62 20.55
C ASN A 450 2.60 4.59 21.37
N LEU A 451 1.46 4.43 20.70
CA LEU A 451 0.17 4.33 21.38
C LEU A 451 0.09 3.06 22.27
N LEU A 452 0.68 1.93 21.83
CA LEU A 452 0.82 0.75 22.69
C LEU A 452 1.59 1.08 23.97
N LEU A 453 2.74 1.75 23.84
CA LEU A 453 3.57 2.12 24.99
C LEU A 453 2.86 3.11 25.94
N GLU A 454 2.10 4.05 25.37
CA GLU A 454 1.23 4.96 26.13
C GLU A 454 0.15 4.19 26.90
N TRP A 455 -0.54 3.27 26.25
CA TRP A 455 -1.55 2.43 26.91
C TRP A 455 -0.96 1.61 28.07
N ILE A 456 0.22 1.01 27.86
CA ILE A 456 0.94 0.27 28.89
C ILE A 456 1.31 1.20 30.06
N ALA A 457 1.88 2.38 29.77
CA ALA A 457 2.33 3.33 30.79
C ALA A 457 1.16 3.87 31.63
N HIS A 458 0.02 4.14 31.01
CA HIS A 458 -1.18 4.69 31.68
C HIS A 458 -2.13 3.61 32.22
N ARG A 459 -1.79 2.33 32.10
CA ARG A 459 -2.64 1.18 32.49
C ARG A 459 -4.03 1.29 31.87
N ASP A 460 -4.08 1.58 30.57
CA ASP A 460 -5.33 1.70 29.82
C ASP A 460 -6.13 0.39 29.93
N PRO A 461 -7.47 0.45 30.14
CA PRO A 461 -8.31 -0.75 30.28
C PRO A 461 -8.31 -1.67 29.06
N ARG A 462 -7.85 -1.23 27.90
CA ARG A 462 -7.68 -2.06 26.70
C ARG A 462 -6.44 -2.95 26.74
N VAL A 463 -5.56 -2.79 27.75
CA VAL A 463 -4.31 -3.54 27.88
C VAL A 463 -4.26 -4.27 29.22
N GLU A 464 -4.18 -5.58 29.17
CA GLU A 464 -3.97 -6.41 30.36
C GLU A 464 -2.63 -7.13 30.29
N SER A 465 -1.83 -7.05 31.36
CA SER A 465 -0.55 -7.75 31.43
C SER A 465 -0.80 -9.26 31.60
N LEU A 466 -0.26 -10.06 30.69
CA LEU A 466 -0.17 -11.51 30.91
C LEU A 466 0.92 -11.78 31.95
N GLY A 467 0.53 -12.25 33.11
CA GLY A 467 1.45 -12.65 34.17
C GLY A 467 2.56 -13.61 33.65
N SER A 468 3.71 -13.51 34.26
CA SER A 468 4.92 -14.32 33.95
C SER A 468 4.69 -15.81 34.12
#